data_70853121c9380cbfcafd0968e150bed8
#
_entry.id   70853121c9380cbfcafd0968e150bed8
#
_cell.length_a   1.000
_cell.length_b   1.000
_cell.length_c   1.000
_cell.angle_alpha   90.00
_cell.angle_beta   90.00
_cell.angle_gamma   90.00
#
_symmetry.space_group_name_H-M   'P 1'
#
loop_
_entity.id
_entity.type
_entity.pdbx_description
1 polymer ?
#
loop_
_entity_poly.entity_id
_entity_poly.type
_entity_poly.pdbx_seq_one_letter_code
_entity_poly.pdbx_strand_id
1 'polypeptide(L)'
;MYFALPGFISTAINFIFGILVYYYNSKDIVNKTFRNLMLAISLWCFGLGMGYISPNVEIAFKWAIFRAITAFLIAPCFAHFSFAVSRKYNLLNPLILFLIYLPCLISIPMILIEPGVLIKDIRINPFGEYDKEFNTLYQIHGLYLASCTIIGLYTVIKARLQNKLIQICIFMGFILGCTPCLIIYFILYPVFNIYLT
;
A
#
# COMPACT_ATOMS: atom_id res chain seq x y z
N MET A 1 20.15 -2.12 -11.32
CA MET A 1 20.54 -2.39 -9.93
C MET A 1 20.32 -1.19 -9.02
N TYR A 2 20.68 0.05 -9.40
CA TYR A 2 20.54 1.24 -8.53
C TYR A 2 19.09 1.53 -8.09
N PHE A 3 18.09 1.27 -8.93
CA PHE A 3 16.67 1.51 -8.59
C PHE A 3 16.08 0.48 -7.60
N ALA A 4 16.71 -0.68 -7.42
CA ALA A 4 16.26 -1.68 -6.46
C ALA A 4 16.66 -1.34 -5.01
N LEU A 5 17.79 -0.66 -4.83
CA LEU A 5 18.36 -0.38 -3.51
C LEU A 5 17.41 0.41 -2.59
N PRO A 6 16.75 1.50 -3.04
CA PRO A 6 15.76 2.20 -2.23
C PRO A 6 14.60 1.28 -1.79
N GLY A 7 14.16 0.35 -2.64
CA GLY A 7 13.14 -0.63 -2.30
C GLY A 7 13.58 -1.52 -1.13
N PHE A 8 14.78 -2.08 -1.18
CA PHE A 8 15.29 -2.94 -0.10
C PHE A 8 15.57 -2.20 1.20
N ILE A 9 16.11 -0.97 1.11
CA ILE A 9 16.31 -0.12 2.30
C ILE A 9 14.96 0.17 2.95
N SER A 10 13.96 0.59 2.18
CA SER A 10 12.60 0.85 2.69
C SER A 10 11.97 -0.40 3.28
N THR A 11 12.20 -1.58 2.68
CA THR A 11 11.77 -2.87 3.22
C THR A 11 12.32 -3.08 4.63
N ALA A 12 13.63 -2.98 4.79
CA ALA A 12 14.29 -3.20 6.08
C ALA A 12 13.82 -2.19 7.14
N ILE A 13 13.73 -0.91 6.79
CA ILE A 13 13.29 0.15 7.70
C ILE A 13 11.86 -0.13 8.18
N ASN A 14 10.92 -0.33 7.26
CA ASN A 14 9.51 -0.56 7.64
C ASN A 14 9.33 -1.84 8.44
N PHE A 15 10.02 -2.92 8.07
CA PHE A 15 9.98 -4.18 8.80
C PHE A 15 10.48 -4.01 10.24
N ILE A 16 11.66 -3.40 10.43
CA ILE A 16 12.25 -3.17 11.75
C ILE A 16 11.32 -2.29 12.60
N PHE A 17 10.83 -1.17 12.06
CA PHE A 17 9.90 -0.29 12.79
C PHE A 17 8.63 -1.01 13.21
N GLY A 18 8.02 -1.79 12.31
CA GLY A 18 6.83 -2.56 12.65
C GLY A 18 7.06 -3.54 13.80
N ILE A 19 8.19 -4.23 13.78
CA ILE A 19 8.57 -5.20 14.82
C ILE A 19 8.89 -4.50 16.15
N LEU A 20 9.70 -3.44 16.14
CA LEU A 20 10.07 -2.71 17.35
C LEU A 20 8.85 -2.13 18.07
N VAL A 21 7.93 -1.47 17.34
CA VAL A 21 6.70 -0.91 17.93
C VAL A 21 5.81 -2.02 18.50
N TYR A 22 5.72 -3.16 17.83
CA TYR A 22 4.97 -4.30 18.34
C TYR A 22 5.57 -4.84 19.64
N TYR A 23 6.89 -5.02 19.72
CA TYR A 23 7.55 -5.53 20.92
C TYR A 23 7.47 -4.55 22.10
N TYR A 24 7.43 -3.24 21.83
CA TYR A 24 7.27 -2.24 22.88
C TYR A 24 6.00 -2.46 23.72
N ASN A 25 4.88 -2.76 23.08
CA ASN A 25 3.63 -3.16 23.77
C ASN A 25 2.76 -4.04 22.84
N SER A 26 2.99 -5.34 22.88
CA SER A 26 2.27 -6.29 22.02
C SER A 26 0.79 -6.49 22.38
N LYS A 27 0.32 -5.97 23.53
CA LYS A 27 -1.10 -6.02 23.91
C LYS A 27 -1.91 -4.87 23.34
N ASP A 28 -1.28 -3.73 23.04
CA ASP A 28 -1.95 -2.55 22.50
C ASP A 28 -2.40 -2.76 21.05
N ILE A 29 -3.67 -2.46 20.78
CA ILE A 29 -4.27 -2.56 19.46
C ILE A 29 -3.62 -1.60 18.46
N VAL A 30 -3.17 -0.42 18.91
CA VAL A 30 -2.48 0.56 18.08
C VAL A 30 -1.17 -0.02 17.55
N ASN A 31 -0.38 -0.66 18.43
CA ASN A 31 0.89 -1.27 18.06
C ASN A 31 0.70 -2.48 17.13
N LYS A 32 -0.34 -3.28 17.35
CA LYS A 32 -0.69 -4.39 16.45
C LYS A 32 -1.06 -3.92 15.04
N THR A 33 -1.91 -2.90 14.96
CA THR A 33 -2.37 -2.36 13.67
C THR A 33 -1.26 -1.61 12.95
N PHE A 34 -0.41 -0.88 13.67
CA PHE A 34 0.79 -0.26 13.13
C PHE A 34 1.75 -1.30 12.54
N ARG A 35 2.06 -2.38 13.28
CA ARG A 35 2.87 -3.48 12.77
C ARG A 35 2.30 -4.04 11.46
N ASN A 36 0.99 -4.30 11.39
CA ASN A 36 0.36 -4.86 10.20
C ASN A 36 0.49 -3.91 9.00
N LEU A 37 0.34 -2.60 9.21
CA LEU A 37 0.56 -1.58 8.19
C LEU A 37 2.02 -1.58 7.71
N MET A 38 2.97 -1.57 8.64
CA MET A 38 4.41 -1.57 8.29
C MET A 38 4.83 -2.84 7.56
N LEU A 39 4.28 -3.99 7.93
CA LEU A 39 4.52 -5.25 7.21
C LEU A 39 3.96 -5.20 5.78
N ALA A 40 2.76 -4.67 5.58
CA ALA A 40 2.19 -4.52 4.23
C ALA A 40 3.06 -3.61 3.35
N ILE A 41 3.51 -2.46 3.88
CA ILE A 41 4.41 -1.53 3.18
C ILE A 41 5.77 -2.19 2.91
N SER A 42 6.32 -2.91 3.88
CA SER A 42 7.60 -3.62 3.74
C SER A 42 7.54 -4.65 2.61
N LEU A 43 6.50 -5.48 2.56
CA LEU A 43 6.31 -6.46 1.50
C LEU A 43 6.13 -5.80 0.12
N TRP A 44 5.41 -4.69 0.05
CA TRP A 44 5.27 -3.92 -1.18
C TRP A 44 6.61 -3.36 -1.67
N CYS A 45 7.40 -2.76 -0.77
CA CYS A 45 8.76 -2.26 -1.09
C CYS A 45 9.69 -3.39 -1.51
N PHE A 46 9.60 -4.57 -0.88
CA PHE A 46 10.37 -5.74 -1.26
C PHE A 46 10.03 -6.18 -2.68
N GLY A 47 8.73 -6.31 -2.99
CA GLY A 47 8.29 -6.64 -4.34
C GLY A 47 8.72 -5.62 -5.40
N LEU A 48 8.82 -4.34 -5.02
CA LEU A 48 9.36 -3.29 -5.89
C LEU A 48 10.85 -3.54 -6.19
N GLY A 49 11.66 -3.76 -5.15
CA GLY A 49 13.09 -4.05 -5.29
C GLY A 49 13.35 -5.30 -6.15
N MET A 50 12.61 -6.37 -5.88
CA MET A 50 12.71 -7.63 -6.64
C MET A 50 12.28 -7.48 -8.10
N GLY A 51 11.26 -6.65 -8.37
CA GLY A 51 10.84 -6.31 -9.73
C GLY A 51 11.98 -5.68 -10.56
N TYR A 52 12.74 -4.75 -9.96
CA TYR A 52 13.85 -4.08 -10.66
C TYR A 52 15.06 -4.97 -10.94
N ILE A 53 15.29 -6.02 -10.15
CA ILE A 53 16.41 -6.94 -10.38
C ILE A 53 15.99 -8.23 -11.09
N SER A 54 14.76 -8.29 -11.56
CA SER A 54 14.24 -9.47 -12.26
C SER A 54 15.02 -9.73 -13.56
N PRO A 55 15.48 -10.95 -13.80
CA PRO A 55 16.31 -11.28 -14.97
C PRO A 55 15.52 -11.32 -16.27
N ASN A 56 14.21 -11.48 -16.23
CA ASN A 56 13.34 -11.56 -17.39
C ASN A 56 11.90 -11.09 -17.08
N VAL A 57 11.10 -10.92 -18.13
CA VAL A 57 9.72 -10.43 -18.06
C VAL A 57 8.82 -11.35 -17.20
N GLU A 58 9.00 -12.66 -17.32
CA GLU A 58 8.17 -13.63 -16.57
C GLU A 58 8.34 -13.49 -15.05
N ILE A 59 9.58 -13.36 -14.59
CA ILE A 59 9.88 -13.17 -13.17
C ILE A 59 9.44 -11.77 -12.72
N ALA A 60 9.63 -10.74 -13.54
CA ALA A 60 9.14 -9.40 -13.27
C ALA A 60 7.61 -9.36 -13.15
N PHE A 61 6.89 -10.16 -13.96
CA PHE A 61 5.43 -10.30 -13.86
C PHE A 61 5.01 -10.90 -12.53
N LYS A 62 5.65 -11.96 -12.07
CA LYS A 62 5.37 -12.56 -10.75
C LYS A 62 5.56 -11.56 -9.61
N TRP A 63 6.63 -10.77 -9.66
CA TRP A 63 6.85 -9.70 -8.67
C TRP A 63 5.85 -8.54 -8.80
N ALA A 64 5.40 -8.23 -10.01
CA ALA A 64 4.37 -7.23 -10.21
C ALA A 64 3.04 -7.64 -9.56
N ILE A 65 2.65 -8.92 -9.69
CA ILE A 65 1.48 -9.49 -9.02
C ILE A 65 1.64 -9.46 -7.50
N PHE A 66 2.77 -9.94 -6.99
CA PHE A 66 3.07 -9.90 -5.56
C PHE A 66 2.95 -8.47 -5.00
N ARG A 67 3.54 -7.50 -5.72
CA ARG A 67 3.46 -6.08 -5.36
C ARG A 67 2.03 -5.55 -5.37
N ALA A 68 1.22 -5.94 -6.35
CA ALA A 68 -0.17 -5.51 -6.42
C ALA A 68 -1.00 -6.07 -5.26
N ILE A 69 -0.83 -7.35 -4.93
CA ILE A 69 -1.50 -7.99 -3.78
C ILE A 69 -1.13 -7.27 -2.48
N THR A 70 0.14 -6.98 -2.28
CA THR A 70 0.60 -6.29 -1.06
C THR A 70 0.14 -4.83 -1.01
N ALA A 71 0.11 -4.12 -2.15
CA ALA A 71 -0.46 -2.78 -2.24
C ALA A 71 -1.93 -2.73 -1.82
N PHE A 72 -2.71 -3.75 -2.19
CA PHE A 72 -4.13 -3.84 -1.83
C PHE A 72 -4.36 -3.92 -0.32
N LEU A 73 -3.40 -4.43 0.44
CA LEU A 73 -3.49 -4.52 1.90
C LEU A 73 -3.11 -3.20 2.61
N ILE A 74 -2.36 -2.31 1.97
CA ILE A 74 -1.85 -1.09 2.63
C ILE A 74 -3.00 -0.19 3.09
N ALA A 75 -3.97 0.10 2.22
CA ALA A 75 -5.03 1.05 2.54
C ALA A 75 -6.01 0.55 3.62
N PRO A 76 -6.51 -0.70 3.61
CA PRO A 76 -7.31 -1.20 4.72
C PRO A 76 -6.51 -1.31 6.03
N CYS A 77 -5.22 -1.67 5.97
CA CYS A 77 -4.35 -1.63 7.15
C CYS A 77 -4.18 -0.20 7.69
N PHE A 78 -4.07 0.80 6.80
CA PHE A 78 -4.01 2.20 7.20
C PHE A 78 -5.32 2.68 7.84
N ALA A 79 -6.48 2.35 7.26
CA ALA A 79 -7.78 2.68 7.85
C ALA A 79 -7.93 2.02 9.24
N HIS A 80 -7.57 0.75 9.36
CA HIS A 80 -7.61 0.01 10.62
C HIS A 80 -6.70 0.65 11.68
N PHE A 81 -5.46 0.99 11.33
CA PHE A 81 -4.54 1.70 12.21
C PHE A 81 -5.10 3.07 12.60
N SER A 82 -5.68 3.82 11.66
CA SER A 82 -6.28 5.13 11.90
C SER A 82 -7.44 5.07 12.90
N PHE A 83 -8.27 4.02 12.84
CA PHE A 83 -9.34 3.78 13.81
C PHE A 83 -8.79 3.47 15.19
N ALA A 84 -7.75 2.63 15.27
CA ALA A 84 -7.12 2.27 16.53
C ALA A 84 -6.47 3.49 17.21
N VAL A 85 -5.64 4.26 16.49
CA VAL A 85 -4.94 5.43 17.05
C VAL A 85 -5.91 6.54 17.46
N SER A 86 -7.03 6.68 16.74
CA SER A 86 -8.09 7.64 17.03
C SER A 86 -9.02 7.18 18.14
N ARG A 87 -8.81 6.00 18.73
CA ARG A 87 -9.65 5.38 19.76
C ARG A 87 -11.12 5.28 19.34
N LYS A 88 -11.40 5.11 18.05
CA LYS A 88 -12.75 4.91 17.52
C LYS A 88 -13.12 3.42 17.59
N TYR A 89 -13.26 2.91 18.82
CA TYR A 89 -13.50 1.49 19.10
C TYR A 89 -14.78 0.94 18.46
N ASN A 90 -15.79 1.78 18.24
CA ASN A 90 -16.99 1.41 17.47
C ASN A 90 -16.67 1.07 16.00
N LEU A 91 -15.63 1.67 15.39
CA LEU A 91 -15.16 1.36 14.05
C LEU A 91 -14.24 0.13 14.01
N LEU A 92 -13.83 -0.38 15.16
CA LEU A 92 -13.10 -1.65 15.29
C LEU A 92 -14.04 -2.86 15.41
N ASN A 93 -15.36 -2.65 15.22
CA ASN A 93 -16.34 -3.73 15.16
C ASN A 93 -15.94 -4.72 14.05
N PRO A 94 -15.96 -6.05 14.31
CA PRO A 94 -15.60 -7.08 13.34
C PRO A 94 -16.32 -6.96 11.99
N LEU A 95 -17.59 -6.55 11.99
CA LEU A 95 -18.36 -6.36 10.75
C LEU A 95 -17.79 -5.21 9.91
N ILE A 96 -17.45 -4.08 10.53
CA ILE A 96 -16.86 -2.93 9.82
C ILE A 96 -15.48 -3.30 9.28
N LEU A 97 -14.66 -3.97 10.08
CA LEU A 97 -13.35 -4.46 9.63
C LEU A 97 -13.50 -5.46 8.49
N PHE A 98 -14.44 -6.40 8.60
CA PHE A 98 -14.72 -7.34 7.50
C PHE A 98 -15.07 -6.60 6.21
N LEU A 99 -15.98 -5.60 6.25
CA LEU A 99 -16.36 -4.80 5.08
C LEU A 99 -15.17 -4.02 4.47
N ILE A 100 -14.27 -3.51 5.33
CA ILE A 100 -13.06 -2.82 4.86
C ILE A 100 -12.09 -3.78 4.19
N TYR A 101 -11.94 -5.00 4.67
CA TYR A 101 -11.03 -5.98 4.06
C TYR A 101 -11.68 -6.79 2.94
N LEU A 102 -13.00 -6.76 2.79
CA LEU A 102 -13.76 -7.56 1.82
C LEU A 102 -13.26 -7.41 0.37
N PRO A 103 -12.99 -6.19 -0.16
CA PRO A 103 -12.45 -6.06 -1.51
C PRO A 103 -11.11 -6.79 -1.70
N CYS A 104 -10.25 -6.80 -0.68
CA CYS A 104 -9.00 -7.55 -0.73
C CYS A 104 -9.23 -9.06 -0.69
N LEU A 105 -10.18 -9.52 0.15
CA LEU A 105 -10.53 -10.93 0.27
C LEU A 105 -11.10 -11.51 -1.03
N ILE A 106 -11.75 -10.68 -1.84
CA ILE A 106 -12.27 -11.08 -3.16
C ILE A 106 -11.17 -10.96 -4.22
N SER A 107 -10.48 -9.82 -4.28
CA SER A 107 -9.54 -9.54 -5.37
C SER A 107 -8.27 -10.37 -5.31
N ILE A 108 -7.75 -10.68 -4.12
CA ILE A 108 -6.51 -11.46 -3.98
C ILE A 108 -6.66 -12.87 -4.56
N PRO A 109 -7.69 -13.67 -4.21
CA PRO A 109 -7.92 -14.96 -4.85
C PRO A 109 -8.12 -14.87 -6.37
N MET A 110 -8.87 -13.86 -6.85
CA MET A 110 -9.08 -13.66 -8.30
C MET A 110 -7.74 -13.45 -9.01
N ILE A 111 -6.86 -12.61 -8.47
CA ILE A 111 -5.54 -12.34 -9.05
C ILE A 111 -4.63 -13.57 -9.02
N LEU A 112 -4.73 -14.39 -7.98
CA LEU A 112 -3.94 -15.62 -7.87
C LEU A 112 -4.38 -16.71 -8.85
N ILE A 113 -5.69 -16.76 -9.16
CA ILE A 113 -6.25 -17.70 -10.14
C ILE A 113 -5.98 -17.22 -11.57
N GLU A 114 -6.24 -15.93 -11.83
CA GLU A 114 -6.11 -15.34 -13.16
C GLU A 114 -5.40 -13.96 -13.08
N PRO A 115 -4.07 -13.93 -13.09
CA PRO A 115 -3.30 -12.68 -12.98
C PRO A 115 -3.63 -11.64 -14.05
N GLY A 116 -4.04 -12.07 -15.24
CA GLY A 116 -4.47 -11.21 -16.35
C GLY A 116 -5.66 -10.30 -16.04
N VAL A 117 -6.45 -10.64 -15.02
CA VAL A 117 -7.55 -9.77 -14.56
C VAL A 117 -7.05 -8.42 -14.04
N LEU A 118 -5.83 -8.37 -13.50
CA LEU A 118 -5.25 -7.16 -12.92
C LEU A 118 -4.24 -6.50 -13.86
N ILE A 119 -3.30 -7.29 -14.40
CA ILE A 119 -2.19 -6.85 -15.24
C ILE A 119 -2.36 -7.50 -16.60
N LYS A 120 -2.66 -6.67 -17.61
CA LYS A 120 -2.90 -7.13 -18.97
C LYS A 120 -1.62 -7.54 -19.66
N ASP A 121 -0.58 -6.73 -19.50
CA ASP A 121 0.71 -6.95 -20.17
C ASP A 121 1.87 -6.31 -19.38
N ILE A 122 3.07 -6.85 -19.58
CA ILE A 122 4.32 -6.24 -19.11
C ILE A 122 5.27 -6.16 -20.30
N ARG A 123 5.79 -4.96 -20.55
CA ARG A 123 6.77 -4.68 -21.61
C ARG A 123 8.04 -4.09 -21.01
N ILE A 124 9.14 -4.31 -21.69
CA ILE A 124 10.38 -3.63 -21.35
C ILE A 124 10.37 -2.29 -22.10
N ASN A 125 10.48 -1.19 -21.35
CA ASN A 125 10.58 0.14 -21.93
C ASN A 125 12.00 0.39 -22.48
N PRO A 126 12.23 1.46 -23.26
CA PRO A 126 13.54 1.79 -23.82
C PRO A 126 14.66 2.00 -22.79
N PHE A 127 14.32 2.22 -21.51
CA PHE A 127 15.28 2.36 -20.40
C PHE A 127 15.59 1.03 -19.70
N GLY A 128 15.03 -0.07 -20.20
CA GLY A 128 15.21 -1.40 -19.60
C GLY A 128 14.36 -1.66 -18.35
N GLU A 129 13.34 -0.84 -18.11
CA GLU A 129 12.40 -1.03 -17.01
C GLU A 129 11.15 -1.79 -17.46
N TYR A 130 10.47 -2.43 -16.52
CA TYR A 130 9.25 -3.18 -16.80
C TYR A 130 8.00 -2.31 -16.64
N ASP A 131 7.46 -1.84 -17.76
CA ASP A 131 6.17 -1.15 -17.82
C ASP A 131 5.01 -2.14 -17.74
N LYS A 132 3.91 -1.72 -17.10
CA LYS A 132 2.74 -2.54 -16.86
C LYS A 132 1.50 -1.88 -17.42
N GLU A 133 0.76 -2.64 -18.22
CA GLU A 133 -0.58 -2.24 -18.65
C GLU A 133 -1.60 -2.86 -17.68
N PHE A 134 -2.38 -2.01 -17.00
CA PHE A 134 -3.35 -2.43 -16.00
C PHE A 134 -4.76 -2.52 -16.57
N ASN A 135 -5.53 -3.50 -16.10
CA ASN A 135 -6.94 -3.65 -16.42
C ASN A 135 -7.85 -2.77 -15.53
N THR A 136 -9.12 -2.70 -15.91
CA THR A 136 -10.17 -1.93 -15.19
C THR A 136 -10.27 -2.31 -13.72
N LEU A 137 -10.01 -3.57 -13.35
CA LEU A 137 -10.01 -4.01 -11.95
C LEU A 137 -8.99 -3.22 -11.11
N TYR A 138 -7.84 -2.88 -11.69
CA TYR A 138 -6.85 -2.06 -11.01
C TYR A 138 -7.37 -0.65 -10.71
N GLN A 139 -8.12 -0.05 -11.65
CA GLN A 139 -8.71 1.28 -11.46
C GLN A 139 -9.79 1.26 -10.38
N ILE A 140 -10.67 0.25 -10.39
CA ILE A 140 -11.70 0.04 -9.35
C ILE A 140 -11.02 -0.09 -7.99
N HIS A 141 -9.95 -0.86 -7.92
CA HIS A 141 -9.18 -1.03 -6.69
C HIS A 141 -8.50 0.26 -6.24
N GLY A 142 -8.02 1.08 -7.18
CA GLY A 142 -7.50 2.41 -6.90
C GLY A 142 -8.52 3.32 -6.20
N LEU A 143 -9.77 3.31 -6.65
CA LEU A 143 -10.86 4.04 -5.98
C LEU A 143 -11.12 3.53 -4.57
N TYR A 144 -11.09 2.21 -4.38
CA TYR A 144 -11.22 1.62 -3.05
C TYR A 144 -10.05 2.02 -2.13
N LEU A 145 -8.80 1.98 -2.62
CA LEU A 145 -7.63 2.41 -1.88
C LEU A 145 -7.74 3.89 -1.47
N ALA A 146 -8.15 4.76 -2.40
CA ALA A 146 -8.40 6.17 -2.12
C ALA A 146 -9.48 6.35 -1.03
N SER A 147 -10.57 5.60 -1.10
CA SER A 147 -11.66 5.66 -0.13
C SER A 147 -11.20 5.26 1.28
N CYS A 148 -10.50 4.13 1.43
CA CYS A 148 -9.94 3.70 2.71
C CYS A 148 -8.97 4.74 3.29
N THR A 149 -8.17 5.34 2.44
CA THR A 149 -7.20 6.37 2.80
C THR A 149 -7.89 7.64 3.30
N ILE A 150 -8.89 8.13 2.55
CA ILE A 150 -9.68 9.32 2.94
C ILE A 150 -10.41 9.07 4.27
N ILE A 151 -11.03 7.90 4.46
CA ILE A 151 -11.69 7.53 5.71
C ILE A 151 -10.69 7.50 6.87
N GLY A 152 -9.52 6.90 6.66
CA GLY A 152 -8.47 6.84 7.66
C GLY A 152 -7.97 8.23 8.06
N LEU A 153 -7.66 9.09 7.09
CA LEU A 153 -7.23 10.48 7.33
C LEU A 153 -8.30 11.30 8.03
N TYR A 154 -9.55 11.26 7.52
CA TYR A 154 -10.67 11.96 8.15
C TYR A 154 -10.82 11.56 9.61
N THR A 155 -10.66 10.27 9.91
CA THR A 155 -10.77 9.76 11.28
C THR A 155 -9.67 10.31 12.18
N VAL A 156 -8.42 10.36 11.69
CA VAL A 156 -7.26 10.92 12.43
C VAL A 156 -7.42 12.44 12.62
N ILE A 157 -7.84 13.17 11.59
CA ILE A 157 -8.02 14.63 11.67
C ILE A 157 -9.12 14.99 12.67
N LYS A 158 -10.24 14.27 12.63
CA LYS A 158 -11.37 14.50 13.52
C LYS A 158 -11.14 14.00 14.95
N ALA A 159 -10.16 13.13 15.16
CA ALA A 159 -9.79 12.67 16.48
C ALA A 159 -9.09 13.79 17.25
N ARG A 160 -9.59 14.11 18.45
CA ARG A 160 -8.86 14.96 19.41
C ARG A 160 -7.75 14.11 20.04
N LEU A 161 -6.66 13.90 19.31
CA LEU A 161 -5.51 13.18 19.86
C LEU A 161 -4.88 14.03 20.99
N GLN A 162 -4.57 13.38 22.11
CA GLN A 162 -3.89 14.03 23.23
C GLN A 162 -2.52 14.58 22.83
N ASN A 163 -1.89 13.94 21.84
CA ASN A 163 -0.59 14.35 21.31
C ASN A 163 -0.74 14.81 19.85
N LYS A 164 -0.76 16.15 19.66
CA LYS A 164 -0.81 16.78 18.34
C LYS A 164 0.39 16.39 17.46
N LEU A 165 1.53 16.10 18.06
CA LEU A 165 2.73 15.69 17.32
C LEU A 165 2.49 14.36 16.59
N ILE A 166 1.88 13.38 17.24
CA ILE A 166 1.52 12.10 16.59
C ILE A 166 0.59 12.33 15.41
N GLN A 167 -0.42 13.20 15.56
CA GLN A 167 -1.33 13.54 14.47
C GLN A 167 -0.59 14.15 13.28
N ILE A 168 0.32 15.10 13.54
CA ILE A 168 1.15 15.73 12.52
C ILE A 168 2.05 14.71 11.85
N CYS A 169 2.72 13.82 12.60
CA CYS A 169 3.60 12.80 12.04
C CYS A 169 2.85 11.82 11.12
N ILE A 170 1.64 11.38 11.51
CA ILE A 170 0.81 10.52 10.67
C ILE A 170 0.42 11.24 9.37
N PHE A 171 -0.01 12.50 9.49
CA PHE A 171 -0.43 13.31 8.35
C PHE A 171 0.73 13.61 7.40
N MET A 172 1.87 14.01 7.93
CA MET A 172 3.08 14.27 7.14
C MET A 172 3.61 13.00 6.47
N GLY A 173 3.66 11.89 7.19
CA GLY A 173 4.06 10.59 6.63
C GLY A 173 3.16 10.16 5.49
N PHE A 174 1.85 10.42 5.60
CA PHE A 174 0.90 10.16 4.53
C PHE A 174 1.11 11.10 3.32
N ILE A 175 1.20 12.42 3.55
CA ILE A 175 1.42 13.40 2.47
C ILE A 175 2.73 13.08 1.73
N LEU A 176 3.81 12.84 2.43
CA LEU A 176 5.11 12.57 1.82
C LEU A 176 5.19 11.21 1.13
N GLY A 177 4.48 10.20 1.66
CA GLY A 177 4.53 8.84 1.14
C GLY A 177 3.52 8.56 0.02
N CYS A 178 2.28 8.97 0.17
CA CYS A 178 1.20 8.58 -0.74
C CYS A 178 0.85 9.64 -1.79
N THR A 179 0.95 10.93 -1.46
CA THR A 179 0.56 12.00 -2.38
C THR A 179 1.35 12.01 -3.69
N PRO A 180 2.69 11.84 -3.69
CA PRO A 180 3.45 11.75 -4.94
C PRO A 180 2.99 10.58 -5.81
N CYS A 181 2.75 9.41 -5.21
CA CYS A 181 2.26 8.25 -5.95
C CYS A 181 0.88 8.48 -6.55
N LEU A 182 -0.05 9.08 -5.77
CA LEU A 182 -1.39 9.41 -6.26
C LEU A 182 -1.36 10.43 -7.40
N ILE A 183 -0.54 11.47 -7.29
CA ILE A 183 -0.38 12.50 -8.34
C ILE A 183 0.18 11.86 -9.61
N ILE A 184 1.23 11.07 -9.51
CA ILE A 184 1.87 10.44 -10.67
C ILE A 184 0.89 9.48 -11.35
N TYR A 185 0.27 8.57 -10.61
CA TYR A 185 -0.56 7.52 -11.21
C TYR A 185 -1.95 7.97 -11.62
N PHE A 186 -2.58 8.91 -10.91
CA PHE A 186 -3.97 9.30 -11.19
C PHE A 186 -4.11 10.61 -11.96
N ILE A 187 -3.12 11.49 -11.93
CA ILE A 187 -3.18 12.79 -12.60
C ILE A 187 -2.21 12.86 -13.76
N LEU A 188 -0.92 12.62 -13.52
CA LEU A 188 0.09 12.80 -14.57
C LEU A 188 0.02 11.71 -15.62
N TYR A 189 -0.16 10.46 -15.23
CA TYR A 189 -0.21 9.35 -16.17
C TYR A 189 -1.41 9.43 -17.16
N PRO A 190 -2.66 9.66 -16.72
CA PRO A 190 -3.80 9.80 -17.63
C PRO A 190 -3.83 11.11 -18.41
N VAL A 191 -3.46 12.24 -17.78
CA VAL A 191 -3.63 13.59 -18.36
C VAL A 191 -2.54 13.89 -19.39
N PHE A 192 -1.33 13.49 -19.12
CA PHE A 192 -0.21 13.87 -19.99
C PHE A 192 0.23 12.76 -20.92
N ASN A 193 -0.37 11.55 -20.80
CA ASN A 193 0.13 10.38 -21.54
C ASN A 193 1.66 10.30 -21.41
N ILE A 194 2.18 10.83 -20.31
CA ILE A 194 3.60 10.82 -20.01
C ILE A 194 3.90 9.37 -19.69
N TYR A 195 4.18 8.64 -20.75
CA TYR A 195 5.06 7.51 -20.61
C TYR A 195 6.35 8.11 -20.05
N LEU A 196 6.60 7.94 -18.76
CA LEU A 196 7.93 8.06 -18.22
C LEU A 196 8.70 6.91 -18.86
N THR A 197 8.90 7.10 -20.16
CA THR A 197 9.80 6.32 -21.01
C THR A 197 11.21 6.65 -20.63
#